data_1be4033a6ffe29e5b02fe3235f959692
#
_entry.id   1be4033a6ffe29e5b02fe3235f959692
#
_cell.length_a   1.000
_cell.length_b   1.000
_cell.length_c   1.000
_cell.angle_alpha   90.00
_cell.angle_beta   90.00
_cell.angle_gamma   90.00
#
_symmetry.space_group_name_H-M   'P 1'
#
loop_
_entity.id
_entity.type
_entity.pdbx_description
1 polymer ?
#
loop_
_entity_poly.entity_id
_entity_poly.type
_entity_poly.pdbx_seq_one_letter_code
_entity_poly.pdbx_strand_id
1 'polypeptide(L)'
;EVLARSDVISLHCPLNEDTKHLINKDTLAKMQKQPLIVNVARGGIVDSQALTNAVNNEQILGYASDVFEAEPITEDDPLLSLKDHPRVIFSPHNAWGSESAQLTLWRILSKQVSAFIDKTG
;
A
#
# COMPACT_ATOMS: atom_id res chain seq x y z
N GLU A 1 4.75 -19.68 0.61
CA GLU A 1 3.45 -20.28 0.93
C GLU A 1 2.31 -19.25 0.82
N VAL A 2 2.38 -18.08 1.47
CA VAL A 2 1.36 -17.02 1.42
C VAL A 2 1.01 -16.64 -0.03
N LEU A 3 1.99 -16.26 -0.85
CA LEU A 3 1.78 -15.79 -2.22
C LEU A 3 1.02 -16.80 -3.10
N ALA A 4 1.30 -18.11 -2.93
CA ALA A 4 0.69 -19.14 -3.77
C ALA A 4 -0.75 -19.51 -3.38
N ARG A 5 -1.17 -19.17 -2.15
CA ARG A 5 -2.44 -19.64 -1.57
C ARG A 5 -3.47 -18.55 -1.31
N SER A 6 -3.05 -17.29 -1.34
CA SER A 6 -3.92 -16.17 -1.00
C SER A 6 -4.83 -15.78 -2.17
N ASP A 7 -6.08 -15.49 -1.87
CA ASP A 7 -7.05 -14.87 -2.76
C ASP A 7 -7.01 -13.34 -2.66
N VAL A 8 -6.58 -12.82 -1.49
CA VAL A 8 -6.35 -11.39 -1.22
C VAL A 8 -5.02 -11.24 -0.47
N ILE A 9 -4.21 -10.26 -0.87
CA ILE A 9 -2.96 -9.90 -0.20
C ILE A 9 -3.04 -8.42 0.17
N SER A 10 -3.03 -8.11 1.47
CA SER A 10 -3.03 -6.74 1.99
C SER A 10 -1.68 -6.42 2.63
N LEU A 11 -1.10 -5.28 2.22
CA LEU A 11 0.23 -4.84 2.64
C LEU A 11 0.12 -3.87 3.81
N HIS A 12 0.79 -4.19 4.93
CA HIS A 12 0.79 -3.40 6.17
C HIS A 12 2.19 -3.22 6.77
N CYS A 13 3.23 -3.67 6.07
CA CYS A 13 4.62 -3.55 6.54
C CYS A 13 5.17 -2.13 6.33
N PRO A 14 6.18 -1.70 7.12
CA PRO A 14 6.91 -0.47 6.86
C PRO A 14 7.76 -0.60 5.59
N LEU A 15 8.10 0.52 4.95
CA LEU A 15 9.06 0.55 3.86
C LEU A 15 10.48 0.64 4.43
N ASN A 16 11.31 -0.34 4.09
CA ASN A 16 12.73 -0.41 4.40
C ASN A 16 13.46 -1.20 3.30
N GLU A 17 14.74 -1.49 3.46
CA GLU A 17 15.52 -2.21 2.45
C GLU A 17 14.98 -3.63 2.17
N ASP A 18 14.45 -4.32 3.18
CA ASP A 18 13.91 -5.67 3.04
C ASP A 18 12.52 -5.71 2.38
N THR A 19 11.76 -4.62 2.48
CA THR A 19 10.38 -4.52 1.99
C THR A 19 10.23 -3.69 0.72
N LYS A 20 11.30 -2.98 0.31
CA LYS A 20 11.29 -2.26 -0.96
C LYS A 20 11.11 -3.23 -2.12
N HIS A 21 10.11 -2.94 -2.96
CA HIS A 21 9.72 -3.79 -4.08
C HIS A 21 9.51 -5.27 -3.66
N LEU A 22 8.93 -5.49 -2.48
CA LEU A 22 8.54 -6.83 -2.01
C LEU A 22 7.56 -7.48 -2.99
N ILE A 23 6.65 -6.69 -3.56
CA ILE A 23 5.81 -7.10 -4.69
C ILE A 23 6.51 -6.67 -5.98
N ASN A 24 7.12 -7.63 -6.64
CA ASN A 24 7.89 -7.48 -7.87
C ASN A 24 7.58 -8.62 -8.85
N LYS A 25 8.23 -8.64 -10.00
CA LYS A 25 8.02 -9.66 -11.03
C LYS A 25 8.14 -11.10 -10.50
N ASP A 26 9.15 -11.36 -9.65
CA ASP A 26 9.42 -12.72 -9.15
C ASP A 26 8.40 -13.17 -8.10
N THR A 27 7.95 -12.25 -7.24
CA THR A 27 6.92 -12.53 -6.23
C THR A 27 5.54 -12.64 -6.87
N LEU A 28 5.21 -11.81 -7.85
CA LEU A 28 3.99 -11.90 -8.65
C LEU A 28 3.91 -13.25 -9.40
N ALA A 29 5.02 -13.76 -9.95
CA ALA A 29 5.06 -15.06 -10.62
C ALA A 29 4.73 -16.25 -9.68
N LYS A 30 4.82 -16.08 -8.37
CA LYS A 30 4.49 -17.10 -7.37
C LYS A 30 3.01 -17.08 -6.95
N MET A 31 2.21 -16.12 -7.44
CA MET A 31 0.81 -15.95 -7.09
C MET A 31 -0.09 -16.81 -7.98
N GLN A 32 -0.38 -18.05 -7.52
CA GLN A 32 -1.10 -19.04 -8.31
C GLN A 32 -2.62 -18.81 -8.41
N LYS A 33 -3.18 -18.03 -7.49
CA LYS A 33 -4.63 -17.80 -7.40
C LYS A 33 -5.09 -16.46 -7.99
N GLN A 34 -4.21 -15.76 -8.69
CA GLN A 34 -4.55 -14.44 -9.23
C GLN A 34 -5.16 -13.52 -8.15
N PRO A 35 -4.44 -13.19 -7.05
CA PRO A 35 -5.03 -12.48 -5.92
C PRO A 35 -5.43 -11.04 -6.26
N LEU A 36 -6.34 -10.50 -5.46
CA LEU A 36 -6.47 -9.05 -5.30
C LEU A 36 -5.34 -8.56 -4.39
N ILE A 37 -4.61 -7.53 -4.81
CA ILE A 37 -3.56 -6.90 -3.99
C ILE A 37 -4.05 -5.55 -3.49
N VAL A 38 -3.88 -5.29 -2.19
CA VAL A 38 -4.26 -4.03 -1.54
C VAL A 38 -3.03 -3.42 -0.86
N ASN A 39 -2.67 -2.20 -1.25
CA ASN A 39 -1.57 -1.47 -0.63
C ASN A 39 -2.07 -0.21 0.10
N VAL A 40 -2.12 -0.29 1.41
CA VAL A 40 -2.43 0.82 2.31
C VAL A 40 -1.23 1.15 3.22
N ALA A 41 -0.04 0.67 2.86
CA ALA A 41 1.18 0.84 3.63
C ALA A 41 2.08 1.94 3.05
N ARG A 42 2.92 1.61 2.07
CA ARG A 42 3.80 2.56 1.35
C ARG A 42 3.94 2.15 -0.11
N GLY A 43 3.98 3.12 -1.02
CA GLY A 43 4.07 2.87 -2.47
C GLY A 43 5.28 2.05 -2.86
N GLY A 44 6.45 2.37 -2.36
CA GLY A 44 7.71 1.68 -2.68
C GLY A 44 7.81 0.21 -2.26
N ILE A 45 6.79 -0.35 -1.59
CA ILE A 45 6.71 -1.80 -1.33
C ILE A 45 6.36 -2.57 -2.62
N VAL A 46 5.72 -1.90 -3.56
CA VAL A 46 5.29 -2.46 -4.85
C VAL A 46 6.13 -1.84 -5.97
N ASP A 47 6.71 -2.68 -6.81
CA ASP A 47 7.29 -2.26 -8.09
C ASP A 47 6.15 -1.88 -9.05
N SER A 48 6.00 -0.58 -9.31
CA SER A 48 4.91 -0.02 -10.12
C SER A 48 4.86 -0.61 -11.54
N GLN A 49 6.03 -0.82 -12.17
CA GLN A 49 6.10 -1.39 -13.52
C GLN A 49 5.71 -2.87 -13.53
N ALA A 50 6.22 -3.64 -12.58
CA ALA A 50 5.90 -5.07 -12.47
C ALA A 50 4.40 -5.28 -12.20
N LEU A 51 3.82 -4.45 -11.32
CA LEU A 51 2.40 -4.51 -11.01
C LEU A 51 1.53 -4.12 -12.22
N THR A 52 1.86 -3.03 -12.91
CA THR A 52 1.15 -2.61 -14.12
C THR A 52 1.11 -3.73 -15.17
N ASN A 53 2.25 -4.39 -15.39
CA ASN A 53 2.32 -5.53 -16.29
C ASN A 53 1.46 -6.70 -15.81
N ALA A 54 1.45 -6.99 -14.50
CA ALA A 54 0.67 -8.08 -13.92
C ALA A 54 -0.84 -7.86 -14.09
N VAL A 55 -1.32 -6.63 -13.93
CA VAL A 55 -2.74 -6.27 -14.17
C VAL A 55 -3.09 -6.43 -15.64
N ASN A 56 -2.29 -5.87 -16.55
CA ASN A 56 -2.52 -5.91 -17.98
C ASN A 56 -2.48 -7.34 -18.56
N ASN A 57 -1.66 -8.21 -17.98
CA ASN A 57 -1.55 -9.62 -18.37
C ASN A 57 -2.49 -10.54 -17.60
N GLU A 58 -3.43 -9.99 -16.82
CA GLU A 58 -4.39 -10.75 -16.01
C GLU A 58 -3.74 -11.75 -15.03
N GLN A 59 -2.50 -11.48 -14.63
CA GLN A 59 -1.75 -12.30 -13.67
C GLN A 59 -2.29 -12.16 -12.24
N ILE A 60 -2.92 -11.03 -11.93
CA ILE A 60 -3.64 -10.75 -10.69
C ILE A 60 -5.07 -10.32 -11.00
N LEU A 61 -5.98 -10.53 -10.04
CA LEU A 61 -7.39 -10.15 -10.20
C LEU A 61 -7.56 -8.64 -10.28
N GLY A 62 -6.83 -7.89 -9.45
CA GLY A 62 -6.90 -6.44 -9.42
C GLY A 62 -5.94 -5.83 -8.40
N TYR A 63 -5.92 -4.51 -8.35
CA TYR A 63 -5.08 -3.74 -7.44
C TYR A 63 -5.83 -2.57 -6.82
N ALA A 64 -5.71 -2.41 -5.51
CA ALA A 64 -6.18 -1.22 -4.81
C ALA A 64 -5.01 -0.56 -4.08
N SER A 65 -4.78 0.74 -4.28
CA SER A 65 -3.69 1.45 -3.61
C SER A 65 -4.12 2.82 -3.11
N ASP A 66 -3.74 3.09 -1.86
CA ASP A 66 -3.87 4.40 -1.22
C ASP A 66 -2.55 5.19 -1.26
N VAL A 67 -1.47 4.57 -1.78
CA VAL A 67 -0.11 5.07 -1.70
C VAL A 67 0.66 4.86 -3.00
N PHE A 68 1.65 5.74 -3.29
CA PHE A 68 2.46 5.71 -4.50
C PHE A 68 3.94 5.83 -4.16
N GLU A 69 4.84 5.44 -5.08
CA GLU A 69 6.29 5.55 -4.86
C GLU A 69 6.72 7.00 -4.70
N ALA A 70 6.15 7.89 -5.51
CA ALA A 70 6.25 9.33 -5.34
C ALA A 70 4.88 9.91 -5.02
N GLU A 71 4.80 10.80 -4.04
CA GLU A 71 3.57 11.48 -3.67
C GLU A 71 3.80 13.00 -3.63
N PRO A 72 3.13 13.78 -4.50
CA PRO A 72 2.11 13.35 -5.47
C PRO A 72 2.65 12.39 -6.53
N ILE A 73 1.77 11.53 -7.08
CA ILE A 73 2.13 10.62 -8.18
C ILE A 73 2.64 11.43 -9.38
N THR A 74 3.73 10.97 -10.00
CA THR A 74 4.34 11.64 -11.16
C THR A 74 3.73 11.16 -12.48
N GLU A 75 3.80 12.00 -13.53
CA GLU A 75 3.19 11.69 -14.84
C GLU A 75 3.81 10.46 -15.51
N ASP A 76 5.04 10.11 -15.16
CA ASP A 76 5.79 8.96 -15.67
C ASP A 76 5.57 7.67 -14.84
N ASP A 77 4.79 7.72 -13.74
CA ASP A 77 4.50 6.51 -12.96
C ASP A 77 3.66 5.52 -13.78
N PRO A 78 4.13 4.28 -13.98
CA PRO A 78 3.41 3.28 -14.76
C PRO A 78 1.99 3.00 -14.28
N LEU A 79 1.70 3.18 -12.98
CA LEU A 79 0.36 2.98 -12.41
C LEU A 79 -0.69 3.93 -12.98
N LEU A 80 -0.29 5.13 -13.46
CA LEU A 80 -1.24 6.07 -14.08
C LEU A 80 -1.91 5.51 -15.34
N SER A 81 -1.27 4.60 -16.04
CA SER A 81 -1.88 3.90 -17.19
C SER A 81 -3.09 3.04 -16.80
N LEU A 82 -3.20 2.71 -15.51
CA LEU A 82 -4.28 1.90 -14.95
C LEU A 82 -5.42 2.72 -14.31
N LYS A 83 -5.37 4.06 -14.37
CA LYS A 83 -6.33 4.93 -13.65
C LYS A 83 -7.81 4.66 -13.98
N ASP A 84 -8.10 4.24 -15.21
CA ASP A 84 -9.46 3.94 -15.68
C ASP A 84 -9.70 2.42 -15.83
N HIS A 85 -8.77 1.59 -15.31
CA HIS A 85 -8.90 0.15 -15.43
C HIS A 85 -9.97 -0.38 -14.44
N PRO A 86 -10.94 -1.22 -14.89
CA PRO A 86 -12.11 -1.61 -14.08
C PRO A 86 -11.79 -2.44 -12.83
N ARG A 87 -10.57 -3.00 -12.75
CA ARG A 87 -10.10 -3.81 -11.61
C ARG A 87 -9.02 -3.09 -10.79
N VAL A 88 -8.91 -1.77 -10.94
CA VAL A 88 -7.92 -0.96 -10.21
C VAL A 88 -8.61 0.21 -9.51
N ILE A 89 -8.25 0.44 -8.25
CA ILE A 89 -8.76 1.54 -7.43
C ILE A 89 -7.58 2.28 -6.82
N PHE A 90 -7.56 3.60 -7.01
CA PHE A 90 -6.63 4.49 -6.34
C PHE A 90 -7.35 5.45 -5.40
N SER A 91 -6.75 5.73 -4.24
CA SER A 91 -7.19 6.75 -3.30
C SER A 91 -6.01 7.66 -2.89
N PRO A 92 -6.28 8.89 -2.42
CA PRO A 92 -5.24 9.91 -2.25
C PRO A 92 -4.60 9.87 -0.85
N HIS A 93 -4.04 8.72 -0.43
CA HIS A 93 -3.36 8.52 0.85
C HIS A 93 -4.22 8.96 2.06
N ASN A 94 -5.46 8.48 2.10
CA ASN A 94 -6.44 8.82 3.13
C ASN A 94 -6.99 7.62 3.91
N ALA A 95 -6.43 6.42 3.73
CA ALA A 95 -6.86 5.20 4.44
C ALA A 95 -6.67 5.29 5.97
N TRP A 96 -5.79 6.19 6.45
CA TRP A 96 -5.62 6.52 7.87
C TRP A 96 -6.82 7.27 8.47
N GLY A 97 -7.72 7.81 7.65
CA GLY A 97 -8.76 8.76 8.01
C GLY A 97 -9.98 8.15 8.69
N SER A 98 -9.97 6.89 9.13
CA SER A 98 -11.08 6.32 9.89
C SER A 98 -11.22 7.03 11.26
N GLU A 99 -12.46 7.19 11.73
CA GLU A 99 -12.75 7.84 13.02
C GLU A 99 -11.97 7.19 14.18
N SER A 100 -11.93 5.87 14.22
CA SER A 100 -11.20 5.12 15.26
C SER A 100 -9.69 5.36 15.22
N ALA A 101 -9.09 5.47 14.04
CA ALA A 101 -7.66 5.75 13.88
C ALA A 101 -7.33 7.18 14.33
N GLN A 102 -8.15 8.17 13.95
CA GLN A 102 -7.99 9.57 14.37
C GLN A 102 -8.12 9.71 15.89
N LEU A 103 -9.16 9.14 16.49
CA LEU A 103 -9.35 9.18 17.95
C LEU A 103 -8.17 8.53 18.69
N THR A 104 -7.65 7.43 18.19
CA THR A 104 -6.49 6.75 18.76
C THR A 104 -5.24 7.64 18.70
N LEU A 105 -4.98 8.26 17.54
CA LEU A 105 -3.86 9.18 17.35
C LEU A 105 -3.92 10.36 18.32
N TRP A 106 -5.09 11.01 18.44
CA TRP A 106 -5.28 12.14 19.37
C TRP A 106 -5.08 11.74 20.82
N ARG A 107 -5.54 10.56 21.24
CA ARG A 107 -5.34 10.06 22.61
C ARG A 107 -3.85 9.83 22.91
N ILE A 108 -3.10 9.27 21.97
CA ILE A 108 -1.65 9.04 22.11
C ILE A 108 -0.94 10.39 22.22
N LEU A 109 -1.21 11.32 21.30
CA LEU A 109 -0.59 12.64 21.27
C LEU A 109 -0.86 13.42 22.56
N SER A 110 -2.11 13.46 23.01
CA SER A 110 -2.49 14.16 24.25
C SER A 110 -1.74 13.61 25.46
N LYS A 111 -1.61 12.28 25.58
CA LYS A 111 -0.83 11.65 26.66
C LYS A 111 0.65 12.01 26.61
N GLN A 112 1.23 12.05 25.41
CA GLN A 112 2.64 12.40 25.25
C GLN A 112 2.91 13.86 25.62
N VAL A 113 2.03 14.78 25.20
CA VAL A 113 2.13 16.21 25.54
C VAL A 113 1.97 16.41 27.06
N SER A 114 0.97 15.80 27.70
CA SER A 114 0.79 15.89 29.15
C SER A 114 2.02 15.37 29.91
N ALA A 115 2.52 14.19 29.51
CA ALA A 115 3.70 13.61 30.15
C ALA A 115 4.98 14.48 29.96
N PHE A 116 5.08 15.20 28.86
CA PHE A 116 6.18 16.17 28.66
C PHE A 116 6.05 17.36 29.59
N ILE A 117 4.86 17.96 29.69
CA ILE A 117 4.58 19.09 30.57
C ILE A 117 4.88 18.74 32.03
N ASP A 118 4.41 17.57 32.49
CA ASP A 118 4.61 17.08 33.86
C ASP A 118 6.11 16.87 34.22
N LYS A 119 6.96 16.59 33.22
CA LYS A 119 8.41 16.41 33.40
C LYS A 119 9.18 17.71 33.41
N THR A 120 8.64 18.77 32.78
CA THR A 120 9.32 20.06 32.57
C THR A 120 8.82 21.15 33.51
N GLY A 121 7.72 20.93 34.17
CA GLY A 121 7.13 21.80 35.22
C GLY A 121 7.62 21.40 36.60
#